data_cf76de9da1f19cb793dd0a41bc82b8a1
#
_entry.id   cf76de9da1f19cb793dd0a41bc82b8a1
#
_cell.length_a   1.000
_cell.length_b   1.000
_cell.length_c   1.000
_cell.angle_alpha   90.00
_cell.angle_beta   90.00
_cell.angle_gamma   90.00
#
_symmetry.space_group_name_H-M   'P 1'
#
loop_
_entity.id
_entity.type
_entity.pdbx_description
1 polymer ?
#
loop_
_entity_poly.entity_id
_entity_poly.type
_entity_poly.pdbx_seq_one_letter_code
_entity_poly.pdbx_strand_id
1 'polypeptide(L)'
;MKRLTRKITGAWFSLGSRFLPYADFVTPDLSLGRLFRLSLFQITVGMALVLLVGTLNRVMIVELDVPASLVAVMVALPLLFAPFRTLIGFRSDTHRCELGWRRVPFIYRGTLLQFGGFAIMPFALLVLAGKGESGNLPAVFGQSAAALAFLLVGAGAHTVQTVGLALATDLTRPSSHPRVVGLMYVMLLLGMMVSALVFGTLLDPFSPGRLVQVIQGVAVTTVFLNFVALWKQEPRRPPRGQAAPAADPSFRESWQRFCSGQDAVLRLVILGLGTMGFGMADVVLEPYGGQVLGLTVAATTKLTALLTFGGLTGFAFGWYLLAKGGDAYRIAQFGAVLGVPAFALVIAAAPAALPSLFLLGNFLIGFGGALFWHGTLTATMNRAPADQAGLALGAWGAVQATAAGIAMSLSGVIRDVMTAGLATVDDILGVASTAAAYMSVYALEILFLLVTIAATVPLIRQAKAAGGAHITDGSEGDLSAPVARPAETVSDPAE
;
A
#
# COMPACT_ATOMS: atom_id res chain seq x y z
N MET A 1 -13.80 17.09 -30.97
CA MET A 1 -13.03 16.46 -29.89
C MET A 1 -11.50 16.51 -30.11
N LYS A 2 -10.92 16.02 -31.21
CA LYS A 2 -9.45 16.04 -31.41
C LYS A 2 -8.77 17.42 -31.31
N ARG A 3 -9.44 18.52 -31.70
CA ARG A 3 -8.88 19.90 -31.59
C ARG A 3 -8.90 20.43 -30.14
N LEU A 4 -9.90 20.06 -29.34
CA LEU A 4 -9.99 20.48 -27.93
C LEU A 4 -8.94 19.74 -27.09
N THR A 5 -8.78 18.43 -27.31
CA THR A 5 -7.74 17.62 -26.66
C THR A 5 -6.33 18.14 -26.98
N ARG A 6 -6.10 18.57 -28.24
CA ARG A 6 -4.80 19.13 -28.67
C ARG A 6 -4.52 20.52 -28.06
N LYS A 7 -5.55 21.35 -27.84
CA LYS A 7 -5.42 22.64 -27.15
C LYS A 7 -5.17 22.48 -25.65
N ILE A 8 -5.89 21.53 -25.00
CA ILE A 8 -5.70 21.22 -23.58
C ILE A 8 -4.30 20.60 -23.37
N THR A 9 -3.88 19.66 -24.23
CA THR A 9 -2.52 19.10 -24.15
C THR A 9 -1.45 20.17 -24.43
N GLY A 10 -1.67 21.07 -25.37
CA GLY A 10 -0.74 22.18 -25.65
C GLY A 10 -0.62 23.19 -24.51
N ALA A 11 -1.74 23.53 -23.86
CA ALA A 11 -1.77 24.37 -22.66
C ALA A 11 -1.10 23.69 -21.46
N TRP A 12 -1.24 22.38 -21.33
CA TRP A 12 -0.54 21.59 -20.31
C TRP A 12 0.97 21.55 -20.54
N PHE A 13 1.41 21.42 -21.79
CA PHE A 13 2.86 21.46 -22.14
C PHE A 13 3.49 22.85 -21.96
N SER A 14 2.70 23.94 -22.08
CA SER A 14 3.22 25.30 -21.89
C SER A 14 3.42 25.70 -20.41
N LEU A 15 2.85 24.95 -19.46
CA LEU A 15 3.00 25.19 -18.02
C LEU A 15 4.37 24.77 -17.45
N GLY A 16 5.29 24.31 -18.26
CA GLY A 16 6.66 23.95 -17.88
C GLY A 16 6.75 22.78 -16.88
N SER A 17 7.79 21.98 -16.97
CA SER A 17 8.04 20.80 -16.13
C SER A 17 8.06 21.06 -14.63
N ARG A 18 8.19 22.33 -14.22
CA ARG A 18 8.24 22.77 -12.82
C ARG A 18 6.88 22.74 -12.10
N PHE A 19 5.76 22.79 -12.85
CA PHE A 19 4.39 22.81 -12.31
C PHE A 19 3.59 21.54 -12.62
N LEU A 20 4.10 20.68 -13.49
CA LEU A 20 3.44 19.44 -13.89
C LEU A 20 4.34 18.27 -13.54
N PRO A 21 4.20 17.66 -12.35
CA PRO A 21 5.01 16.51 -11.94
C PRO A 21 4.88 15.30 -12.88
N TYR A 22 3.97 15.35 -13.85
CA TYR A 22 3.63 14.25 -14.76
C TYR A 22 4.00 14.52 -16.25
N ALA A 23 4.55 15.67 -16.59
CA ALA A 23 4.90 15.99 -18.01
C ALA A 23 6.00 15.09 -18.56
N ASP A 24 6.91 14.62 -17.71
CA ASP A 24 8.04 13.75 -18.09
C ASP A 24 7.67 12.26 -18.27
N PHE A 25 6.40 11.88 -18.05
CA PHE A 25 5.93 10.49 -18.20
C PHE A 25 5.60 10.10 -19.65
N VAL A 26 5.53 11.07 -20.53
CA VAL A 26 5.22 10.83 -21.94
C VAL A 26 6.46 10.32 -22.64
N THR A 27 6.51 9.02 -22.88
CA THR A 27 7.47 8.46 -23.83
C THR A 27 6.83 8.42 -25.22
N PRO A 28 7.62 8.47 -26.33
CA PRO A 28 7.08 8.33 -27.69
C PRO A 28 6.22 7.06 -27.84
N ASP A 29 6.50 6.02 -27.04
CA ASP A 29 5.89 4.70 -27.14
C ASP A 29 4.65 4.52 -26.22
N LEU A 30 4.50 5.34 -25.16
CA LEU A 30 3.38 5.25 -24.22
C LEU A 30 2.77 6.62 -23.92
N SER A 31 1.61 6.91 -24.52
CA SER A 31 0.88 8.15 -24.25
C SER A 31 0.31 8.15 -22.82
N LEU A 32 0.20 9.34 -22.20
CA LEU A 32 -0.42 9.51 -20.87
C LEU A 32 -1.78 8.82 -20.77
N GLY A 33 -2.60 8.91 -21.81
CA GLY A 33 -3.92 8.27 -21.82
C GLY A 33 -3.84 6.73 -21.75
N ARG A 34 -2.82 6.12 -22.36
CA ARG A 34 -2.59 4.67 -22.22
C ARG A 34 -2.13 4.30 -20.82
N LEU A 35 -1.26 5.12 -20.21
CA LEU A 35 -0.77 4.90 -18.86
C LEU A 35 -1.89 5.05 -17.83
N PHE A 36 -2.72 6.10 -17.93
CA PHE A 36 -3.91 6.27 -17.08
C PHE A 36 -4.92 5.13 -17.26
N ARG A 37 -5.15 4.68 -18.50
CA ARG A 37 -6.02 3.53 -18.74
C ARG A 37 -5.46 2.26 -18.12
N LEU A 38 -4.15 2.01 -18.24
CA LEU A 38 -3.50 0.89 -17.58
C LEU A 38 -3.66 0.97 -16.07
N SER A 39 -3.50 2.15 -15.48
CA SER A 39 -3.58 2.33 -14.02
C SER A 39 -4.96 2.06 -13.41
N LEU A 40 -6.01 1.85 -14.22
CA LEU A 40 -7.34 1.47 -13.71
C LEU A 40 -7.33 0.15 -12.91
N PHE A 41 -6.37 -0.76 -13.16
CA PHE A 41 -6.24 -1.95 -12.33
C PHE A 41 -5.91 -1.62 -10.87
N GLN A 42 -5.22 -0.52 -10.61
CA GLN A 42 -4.95 -0.08 -9.24
C GLN A 42 -6.21 0.41 -8.52
N ILE A 43 -7.15 1.01 -9.27
CA ILE A 43 -8.46 1.37 -8.70
C ILE A 43 -9.20 0.12 -8.25
N THR A 44 -9.17 -0.97 -9.03
CA THR A 44 -9.82 -2.24 -8.64
C THR A 44 -9.19 -2.88 -7.41
N VAL A 45 -7.87 -2.77 -7.26
CA VAL A 45 -7.16 -3.19 -6.04
C VAL A 45 -7.57 -2.30 -4.86
N GLY A 46 -7.65 -0.98 -5.06
CA GLY A 46 -8.12 -0.02 -4.04
C GLY A 46 -9.55 -0.30 -3.58
N MET A 47 -10.47 -0.58 -4.52
CA MET A 47 -11.85 -0.99 -4.19
C MET A 47 -11.87 -2.25 -3.32
N ALA A 48 -11.06 -3.25 -3.66
CA ALA A 48 -10.96 -4.50 -2.89
C ALA A 48 -10.47 -4.24 -1.47
N LEU A 49 -9.42 -3.42 -1.30
CA LEU A 49 -8.88 -3.07 0.01
C LEU A 49 -9.91 -2.34 0.88
N VAL A 50 -10.58 -1.32 0.35
CA VAL A 50 -11.61 -0.57 1.09
C VAL A 50 -12.75 -1.49 1.50
N LEU A 51 -13.19 -2.39 0.63
CA LEU A 51 -14.29 -3.28 0.93
C LEU A 51 -13.89 -4.31 2.00
N LEU A 52 -12.71 -4.96 1.87
CA LEU A 52 -12.29 -6.01 2.81
C LEU A 52 -11.83 -5.45 4.16
N VAL A 53 -10.93 -4.46 4.13
CA VAL A 53 -10.26 -3.95 5.34
C VAL A 53 -11.14 -2.93 6.07
N GLY A 54 -11.83 -2.08 5.35
CA GLY A 54 -12.73 -1.08 5.91
C GLY A 54 -14.13 -1.65 6.15
N THR A 55 -14.97 -1.61 5.11
CA THR A 55 -16.41 -1.83 5.22
C THR A 55 -16.79 -3.19 5.79
N LEU A 56 -16.27 -4.29 5.24
CA LEU A 56 -16.63 -5.65 5.67
C LEU A 56 -16.11 -5.97 7.07
N ASN A 57 -14.89 -5.53 7.38
CA ASN A 57 -14.32 -5.64 8.71
C ASN A 57 -15.27 -5.06 9.77
N ARG A 58 -15.67 -3.81 9.57
CA ARG A 58 -16.60 -3.12 10.49
C ARG A 58 -17.95 -3.83 10.57
N VAL A 59 -18.52 -4.21 9.41
CA VAL A 59 -19.83 -4.88 9.37
C VAL A 59 -19.78 -6.22 10.10
N MET A 60 -18.74 -7.03 9.92
CA MET A 60 -18.61 -8.32 10.61
C MET A 60 -18.49 -8.14 12.13
N ILE A 61 -17.71 -7.17 12.61
CA ILE A 61 -17.50 -6.98 14.05
C ILE A 61 -18.72 -6.32 14.71
N VAL A 62 -19.33 -5.32 14.06
CA VAL A 62 -20.36 -4.47 14.71
C VAL A 62 -21.78 -4.92 14.39
N GLU A 63 -22.06 -5.31 13.13
CA GLU A 63 -23.42 -5.65 12.71
C GLU A 63 -23.72 -7.16 12.78
N LEU A 64 -22.68 -8.00 12.68
CA LEU A 64 -22.80 -9.45 12.72
C LEU A 64 -22.26 -10.05 14.01
N ASP A 65 -21.71 -9.24 14.92
CA ASP A 65 -21.16 -9.64 16.24
C ASP A 65 -20.11 -10.76 16.14
N VAL A 66 -19.31 -10.73 15.08
CA VAL A 66 -18.20 -11.68 14.87
C VAL A 66 -17.00 -11.25 15.71
N PRO A 67 -16.33 -12.16 16.44
CA PRO A 67 -15.13 -11.82 17.21
C PRO A 67 -14.07 -11.11 16.37
N ALA A 68 -13.53 -10.00 16.89
CA ALA A 68 -12.56 -9.19 16.14
C ALA A 68 -11.28 -9.96 15.80
N SER A 69 -10.87 -10.92 16.65
CA SER A 69 -9.76 -11.83 16.37
C SER A 69 -9.98 -12.66 15.10
N LEU A 70 -11.18 -13.21 14.92
CA LEU A 70 -11.53 -13.99 13.74
C LEU A 70 -11.54 -13.13 12.48
N VAL A 71 -12.17 -11.93 12.57
CA VAL A 71 -12.22 -10.97 11.48
C VAL A 71 -10.80 -10.50 11.09
N ALA A 72 -9.99 -10.17 12.11
CA ALA A 72 -8.60 -9.75 11.90
C ALA A 72 -7.76 -10.80 11.16
N VAL A 73 -7.92 -12.09 11.52
CA VAL A 73 -7.27 -13.20 10.81
C VAL A 73 -7.77 -13.28 9.37
N MET A 74 -9.09 -13.18 9.12
CA MET A 74 -9.67 -13.20 7.77
C MET A 74 -9.13 -12.05 6.91
N VAL A 75 -9.04 -10.83 7.46
CA VAL A 75 -8.49 -9.66 6.77
C VAL A 75 -6.99 -9.81 6.51
N ALA A 76 -6.25 -10.48 7.41
CA ALA A 76 -4.84 -10.75 7.26
C ALA A 76 -4.52 -11.88 6.25
N LEU A 77 -5.46 -12.80 5.97
CA LEU A 77 -5.25 -13.91 5.03
C LEU A 77 -4.70 -13.48 3.66
N PRO A 78 -5.18 -12.39 3.02
CA PRO A 78 -4.58 -11.87 1.80
C PRO A 78 -3.09 -11.56 1.91
N LEU A 79 -2.61 -11.11 3.08
CA LEU A 79 -1.21 -10.77 3.32
C LEU A 79 -0.32 -12.02 3.44
N LEU A 80 -0.89 -13.17 3.86
CA LEU A 80 -0.20 -14.45 3.81
C LEU A 80 0.11 -14.86 2.36
N PHE A 81 -0.62 -14.31 1.40
CA PHE A 81 -0.34 -14.49 -0.02
C PHE A 81 0.81 -13.60 -0.53
N ALA A 82 1.26 -12.62 0.23
CA ALA A 82 2.31 -11.69 -0.18
C ALA A 82 3.64 -12.37 -0.58
N PRO A 83 4.16 -13.42 0.09
CA PRO A 83 5.34 -14.15 -0.35
C PRO A 83 5.19 -14.77 -1.74
N PHE A 84 3.98 -15.23 -2.11
CA PHE A 84 3.69 -15.80 -3.43
C PHE A 84 3.72 -14.78 -4.57
N ARG A 85 3.67 -13.48 -4.26
CA ARG A 85 3.80 -12.41 -5.26
C ARG A 85 5.12 -12.50 -6.03
N THR A 86 6.21 -12.87 -5.36
CA THR A 86 7.51 -13.07 -6.00
C THR A 86 7.46 -14.23 -7.01
N LEU A 87 6.82 -15.34 -6.63
CA LEU A 87 6.65 -16.49 -7.51
C LEU A 87 5.74 -16.16 -8.71
N ILE A 88 4.66 -15.42 -8.48
CA ILE A 88 3.74 -14.98 -9.55
C ILE A 88 4.47 -14.03 -10.49
N GLY A 89 5.24 -13.08 -9.95
CA GLY A 89 6.10 -12.19 -10.74
C GLY A 89 7.02 -12.98 -11.64
N PHE A 90 7.83 -13.87 -11.08
CA PHE A 90 8.76 -14.72 -11.79
C PHE A 90 8.05 -15.58 -12.87
N ARG A 91 6.97 -16.26 -12.51
CA ARG A 91 6.19 -17.07 -13.48
C ARG A 91 5.61 -16.21 -14.60
N SER A 92 5.18 -14.99 -14.31
CA SER A 92 4.68 -14.08 -15.33
C SER A 92 5.79 -13.53 -16.22
N ASP A 93 7.05 -13.48 -15.76
CA ASP A 93 8.22 -13.11 -16.55
C ASP A 93 8.58 -14.16 -17.60
N THR A 94 8.47 -15.43 -17.22
CA THR A 94 8.87 -16.58 -18.04
C THR A 94 7.71 -17.17 -18.87
N HIS A 95 6.47 -16.76 -18.59
CA HIS A 95 5.27 -17.32 -19.24
C HIS A 95 5.21 -17.01 -20.72
N ARG A 96 4.84 -18.04 -21.51
CA ARG A 96 4.61 -17.93 -22.94
C ARG A 96 3.20 -18.47 -23.23
N CYS A 97 2.32 -17.56 -23.60
CA CYS A 97 0.99 -17.93 -24.09
C CYS A 97 1.05 -18.13 -25.61
N GLU A 98 0.28 -19.05 -26.16
CA GLU A 98 0.13 -19.26 -27.61
C GLU A 98 -0.30 -17.98 -28.33
N LEU A 99 -1.05 -17.11 -27.65
CA LEU A 99 -1.46 -15.81 -28.17
C LEU A 99 -0.36 -14.74 -28.15
N GLY A 100 0.84 -15.07 -27.64
CA GLY A 100 2.00 -14.16 -27.56
C GLY A 100 1.95 -13.18 -26.39
N TRP A 101 1.00 -13.33 -25.45
CA TRP A 101 0.94 -12.52 -24.23
C TRP A 101 1.70 -13.18 -23.08
N ARG A 102 2.31 -12.34 -22.23
CA ARG A 102 3.09 -12.76 -21.06
C ARG A 102 2.37 -12.41 -19.74
N ARG A 103 1.95 -11.17 -19.59
CA ARG A 103 1.37 -10.60 -18.37
C ARG A 103 -0.16 -10.71 -18.32
N VAL A 104 -0.83 -10.43 -19.44
CA VAL A 104 -2.30 -10.40 -19.53
C VAL A 104 -2.97 -11.66 -18.98
N PRO A 105 -2.51 -12.91 -19.26
CA PRO A 105 -3.15 -14.10 -18.71
C PRO A 105 -3.17 -14.17 -17.19
N PHE A 106 -2.15 -13.63 -16.51
CA PHE A 106 -2.09 -13.60 -15.04
C PHE A 106 -3.04 -12.55 -14.48
N ILE A 107 -3.08 -11.36 -15.06
CA ILE A 107 -4.01 -10.30 -14.63
C ILE A 107 -5.45 -10.77 -14.83
N TYR A 108 -5.75 -11.45 -15.95
CA TYR A 108 -7.06 -12.03 -16.20
C TYR A 108 -7.45 -13.08 -15.13
N ARG A 109 -6.56 -14.03 -14.81
CA ARG A 109 -6.79 -15.01 -13.76
C ARG A 109 -6.97 -14.35 -12.39
N GLY A 110 -6.14 -13.34 -12.06
CA GLY A 110 -6.28 -12.56 -10.83
C GLY A 110 -7.62 -11.83 -10.76
N THR A 111 -8.10 -11.29 -11.87
CA THR A 111 -9.43 -10.65 -11.96
C THR A 111 -10.56 -11.65 -11.73
N LEU A 112 -10.45 -12.88 -12.28
CA LEU A 112 -11.44 -13.94 -12.04
C LEU A 112 -11.44 -14.41 -10.59
N LEU A 113 -10.26 -14.48 -9.93
CA LEU A 113 -10.18 -14.79 -8.50
C LEU A 113 -10.88 -13.73 -7.65
N GLN A 114 -10.65 -12.44 -7.93
CA GLN A 114 -11.35 -11.35 -7.24
C GLN A 114 -12.87 -11.46 -7.45
N PHE A 115 -13.30 -11.63 -8.71
CA PHE A 115 -14.71 -11.77 -9.06
C PHE A 115 -15.35 -12.95 -8.32
N GLY A 116 -14.72 -14.13 -8.35
CA GLY A 116 -15.20 -15.33 -7.67
C GLY A 116 -15.30 -15.13 -6.16
N GLY A 117 -14.31 -14.52 -5.53
CA GLY A 117 -14.33 -14.20 -4.11
C GLY A 117 -15.46 -13.22 -3.76
N PHE A 118 -15.66 -12.16 -4.52
CA PHE A 118 -16.77 -11.21 -4.31
C PHE A 118 -18.14 -11.85 -4.61
N ALA A 119 -18.22 -12.78 -5.57
CA ALA A 119 -19.47 -13.46 -5.90
C ALA A 119 -19.97 -14.36 -4.76
N ILE A 120 -19.06 -15.06 -4.06
CA ILE A 120 -19.42 -15.93 -2.94
C ILE A 120 -19.54 -15.17 -1.60
N MET A 121 -18.94 -13.99 -1.48
CA MET A 121 -18.84 -13.19 -0.24
C MET A 121 -20.22 -12.96 0.43
N PRO A 122 -21.28 -12.52 -0.26
CA PRO A 122 -22.58 -12.30 0.38
C PRO A 122 -23.16 -13.56 1.03
N PHE A 123 -23.01 -14.71 0.35
CA PHE A 123 -23.47 -15.99 0.88
C PHE A 123 -22.62 -16.44 2.07
N ALA A 124 -21.30 -16.24 2.00
CA ALA A 124 -20.40 -16.54 3.10
C ALA A 124 -20.73 -15.71 4.36
N LEU A 125 -21.04 -14.41 4.20
CA LEU A 125 -21.46 -13.54 5.29
C LEU A 125 -22.84 -13.92 5.85
N LEU A 126 -23.78 -14.35 4.99
CA LEU A 126 -25.09 -14.84 5.45
C LEU A 126 -24.94 -16.07 6.34
N VAL A 127 -24.13 -17.05 5.92
CA VAL A 127 -23.84 -18.26 6.70
C VAL A 127 -23.09 -17.92 7.99
N LEU A 128 -22.11 -16.99 7.93
CA LEU A 128 -21.36 -16.54 9.09
C LEU A 128 -22.27 -15.86 10.13
N ALA A 129 -23.29 -15.11 9.68
CA ALA A 129 -24.26 -14.45 10.53
C ALA A 129 -25.30 -15.41 11.12
N GLY A 130 -25.33 -16.69 10.71
CA GLY A 130 -26.32 -17.67 11.19
C GLY A 130 -27.77 -17.30 10.86
N LYS A 131 -28.01 -16.51 9.80
CA LYS A 131 -29.36 -16.04 9.43
C LYS A 131 -30.03 -16.96 8.43
N GLY A 132 -31.38 -17.09 8.56
CA GLY A 132 -32.19 -17.94 7.71
C GLY A 132 -31.94 -19.43 7.98
N GLU A 133 -32.07 -20.27 6.94
CA GLU A 133 -31.83 -21.72 7.00
C GLU A 133 -30.40 -22.10 7.39
N SER A 134 -29.45 -21.17 7.22
CA SER A 134 -28.04 -21.36 7.59
C SER A 134 -27.78 -21.35 9.10
N GLY A 135 -28.74 -20.93 9.94
CA GLY A 135 -28.63 -20.95 11.40
C GLY A 135 -28.40 -22.34 12.00
N ASN A 136 -28.75 -23.40 11.26
CA ASN A 136 -28.54 -24.78 11.68
C ASN A 136 -27.16 -25.34 11.28
N LEU A 137 -26.36 -24.60 10.54
CA LEU A 137 -25.03 -25.02 10.12
C LEU A 137 -24.00 -24.75 11.22
N PRO A 138 -23.03 -25.65 11.44
CA PRO A 138 -21.93 -25.37 12.34
C PRO A 138 -21.18 -24.10 11.92
N ALA A 139 -20.79 -23.27 12.90
CA ALA A 139 -20.11 -21.99 12.68
C ALA A 139 -18.87 -22.08 11.76
N VAL A 140 -18.19 -23.24 11.79
CA VAL A 140 -17.01 -23.52 10.95
C VAL A 140 -17.31 -23.35 9.45
N PHE A 141 -18.52 -23.67 8.98
CA PHE A 141 -18.86 -23.51 7.55
C PHE A 141 -18.91 -22.05 7.15
N GLY A 142 -19.52 -21.18 7.96
CA GLY A 142 -19.56 -19.74 7.72
C GLY A 142 -18.17 -19.12 7.79
N GLN A 143 -17.39 -19.49 8.80
CA GLN A 143 -16.02 -19.02 8.99
C GLN A 143 -15.13 -19.43 7.82
N SER A 144 -15.19 -20.70 7.40
CA SER A 144 -14.39 -21.20 6.28
C SER A 144 -14.79 -20.57 4.95
N ALA A 145 -16.08 -20.38 4.70
CA ALA A 145 -16.59 -19.75 3.49
C ALA A 145 -16.15 -18.26 3.42
N ALA A 146 -16.26 -17.52 4.53
CA ALA A 146 -15.80 -16.15 4.60
C ALA A 146 -14.28 -16.05 4.42
N ALA A 147 -13.50 -16.89 5.12
CA ALA A 147 -12.06 -16.95 4.96
C ALA A 147 -11.63 -17.25 3.52
N LEU A 148 -12.30 -18.20 2.86
CA LEU A 148 -12.04 -18.51 1.45
C LEU A 148 -12.37 -17.31 0.55
N ALA A 149 -13.48 -16.62 0.77
CA ALA A 149 -13.86 -15.43 0.01
C ALA A 149 -12.80 -14.32 0.14
N PHE A 150 -12.36 -14.02 1.37
CA PHE A 150 -11.29 -13.05 1.64
C PHE A 150 -9.98 -13.45 0.95
N LEU A 151 -9.59 -14.73 1.06
CA LEU A 151 -8.37 -15.23 0.44
C LEU A 151 -8.42 -15.14 -1.09
N LEU A 152 -9.54 -15.48 -1.73
CA LEU A 152 -9.70 -15.40 -3.18
C LEU A 152 -9.61 -13.95 -3.69
N VAL A 153 -10.33 -13.02 -3.02
CA VAL A 153 -10.26 -11.60 -3.37
C VAL A 153 -8.84 -11.09 -3.21
N GLY A 154 -8.20 -11.38 -2.08
CA GLY A 154 -6.85 -10.93 -1.79
C GLY A 154 -5.80 -11.52 -2.72
N ALA A 155 -5.83 -12.82 -2.97
CA ALA A 155 -4.94 -13.50 -3.92
C ALA A 155 -5.09 -12.91 -5.33
N GLY A 156 -6.34 -12.66 -5.75
CA GLY A 156 -6.65 -12.01 -7.02
C GLY A 156 -6.11 -10.59 -7.08
N ALA A 157 -6.35 -9.76 -6.05
CA ALA A 157 -5.88 -8.38 -5.98
C ALA A 157 -4.34 -8.29 -6.00
N HIS A 158 -3.66 -9.12 -5.21
CA HIS A 158 -2.20 -9.17 -5.21
C HIS A 158 -1.62 -9.64 -6.54
N THR A 159 -2.28 -10.60 -7.23
CA THR A 159 -1.87 -11.04 -8.56
C THR A 159 -2.01 -9.92 -9.57
N VAL A 160 -3.17 -9.26 -9.62
CA VAL A 160 -3.43 -8.12 -10.52
C VAL A 160 -2.45 -6.99 -10.27
N GLN A 161 -2.22 -6.63 -9.00
CA GLN A 161 -1.30 -5.55 -8.63
C GLN A 161 0.15 -5.87 -9.04
N THR A 162 0.65 -7.06 -8.69
CA THR A 162 2.04 -7.43 -8.96
C THR A 162 2.33 -7.48 -10.45
N VAL A 163 1.47 -8.17 -11.21
CA VAL A 163 1.68 -8.35 -12.65
C VAL A 163 1.32 -7.07 -13.43
N GLY A 164 0.35 -6.29 -12.95
CA GLY A 164 0.01 -4.99 -13.50
C GLY A 164 1.14 -3.96 -13.37
N LEU A 165 1.80 -3.91 -12.21
CA LEU A 165 3.00 -3.08 -12.00
C LEU A 165 4.15 -3.53 -12.92
N ALA A 166 4.37 -4.84 -13.05
CA ALA A 166 5.36 -5.38 -13.97
C ALA A 166 5.02 -5.07 -15.44
N LEU A 167 3.75 -5.10 -15.84
CA LEU A 167 3.33 -4.69 -17.17
C LEU A 167 3.59 -3.19 -17.39
N ALA A 168 3.32 -2.34 -16.40
CA ALA A 168 3.57 -0.91 -16.48
C ALA A 168 5.06 -0.59 -16.67
N THR A 169 5.95 -1.29 -15.97
CA THR A 169 7.40 -1.14 -16.16
C THR A 169 7.90 -1.72 -17.49
N ASP A 170 7.35 -2.85 -17.95
CA ASP A 170 7.68 -3.45 -19.25
C ASP A 170 7.34 -2.51 -20.44
N LEU A 171 6.37 -1.63 -20.29
CA LEU A 171 5.89 -0.69 -21.30
C LEU A 171 6.61 0.66 -21.27
N THR A 172 7.48 0.89 -20.28
CA THR A 172 8.13 2.19 -20.07
C THR A 172 9.66 2.05 -20.05
N ARG A 173 10.37 3.16 -20.26
CA ARG A 173 11.85 3.18 -20.20
C ARG A 173 12.33 3.01 -18.75
N PRO A 174 13.46 2.33 -18.51
CA PRO A 174 14.01 2.13 -17.16
C PRO A 174 14.15 3.41 -16.34
N SER A 175 14.54 4.52 -16.96
CA SER A 175 14.67 5.84 -16.32
C SER A 175 13.32 6.40 -15.80
N SER A 176 12.19 5.93 -16.33
CA SER A 176 10.85 6.38 -15.95
C SER A 176 10.17 5.44 -14.92
N HIS A 177 10.75 4.27 -14.63
CA HIS A 177 10.14 3.28 -13.74
C HIS A 177 9.72 3.83 -12.36
N PRO A 178 10.57 4.59 -11.61
CA PRO A 178 10.18 5.10 -10.30
C PRO A 178 8.93 6.01 -10.37
N ARG A 179 8.84 6.82 -11.42
CA ARG A 179 7.73 7.73 -11.66
C ARG A 179 6.44 6.98 -11.99
N VAL A 180 6.55 5.99 -12.90
CA VAL A 180 5.41 5.15 -13.31
C VAL A 180 4.86 4.37 -12.12
N VAL A 181 5.72 3.76 -11.32
CA VAL A 181 5.34 3.07 -10.08
C VAL A 181 4.68 4.05 -9.10
N GLY A 182 5.25 5.25 -8.93
CA GLY A 182 4.64 6.31 -8.11
C GLY A 182 3.23 6.66 -8.56
N LEU A 183 3.01 6.86 -9.88
CA LEU A 183 1.68 7.10 -10.43
C LEU A 183 0.71 5.94 -10.14
N MET A 184 1.16 4.69 -10.26
CA MET A 184 0.34 3.52 -9.95
C MET A 184 -0.12 3.53 -8.47
N TYR A 185 0.76 3.88 -7.53
CA TYR A 185 0.38 4.01 -6.11
C TYR A 185 -0.55 5.19 -5.85
N VAL A 186 -0.36 6.32 -6.51
CA VAL A 186 -1.32 7.45 -6.45
C VAL A 186 -2.69 7.01 -6.95
N MET A 187 -2.77 6.25 -8.04
CA MET A 187 -4.02 5.73 -8.57
C MET A 187 -4.67 4.69 -7.63
N LEU A 188 -3.85 3.90 -6.91
CA LEU A 188 -4.34 3.02 -5.84
C LEU A 188 -5.02 3.83 -4.73
N LEU A 189 -4.34 4.84 -4.20
CA LEU A 189 -4.88 5.69 -3.14
C LEU A 189 -6.11 6.48 -3.60
N LEU A 190 -6.11 7.01 -4.81
CA LEU A 190 -7.29 7.64 -5.40
C LEU A 190 -8.45 6.65 -5.55
N GLY A 191 -8.15 5.42 -5.99
CA GLY A 191 -9.12 4.33 -6.05
C GLY A 191 -9.72 4.00 -4.69
N MET A 192 -8.89 3.92 -3.65
CA MET A 192 -9.35 3.71 -2.26
C MET A 192 -10.24 4.87 -1.80
N MET A 193 -9.80 6.11 -1.97
CA MET A 193 -10.53 7.30 -1.54
C MET A 193 -11.91 7.40 -2.22
N VAL A 194 -11.94 7.28 -3.55
CA VAL A 194 -13.19 7.35 -4.32
C VAL A 194 -14.12 6.20 -3.93
N SER A 195 -13.59 4.97 -3.81
CA SER A 195 -14.39 3.80 -3.43
C SER A 195 -14.98 3.95 -2.03
N ALA A 196 -14.21 4.45 -1.06
CA ALA A 196 -14.69 4.69 0.30
C ALA A 196 -15.83 5.72 0.34
N LEU A 197 -15.73 6.80 -0.46
CA LEU A 197 -16.80 7.79 -0.58
C LEU A 197 -18.05 7.20 -1.24
N VAL A 198 -17.87 6.46 -2.34
CA VAL A 198 -18.98 5.82 -3.07
C VAL A 198 -19.66 4.76 -2.19
N PHE A 199 -18.91 3.88 -1.54
CA PHE A 199 -19.48 2.85 -0.65
C PHE A 199 -20.18 3.49 0.55
N GLY A 200 -19.57 4.52 1.15
CA GLY A 200 -20.20 5.25 2.24
C GLY A 200 -21.51 5.90 1.85
N THR A 201 -21.67 6.39 0.61
CA THR A 201 -22.96 6.95 0.16
C THR A 201 -23.97 5.86 -0.20
N LEU A 202 -23.54 4.76 -0.82
CA LEU A 202 -24.42 3.65 -1.20
C LEU A 202 -24.94 2.86 0.01
N LEU A 203 -24.18 2.85 1.13
CA LEU A 203 -24.54 2.18 2.37
C LEU A 203 -25.33 3.07 3.34
N ASP A 204 -25.83 4.21 2.91
CA ASP A 204 -26.65 5.12 3.72
C ASP A 204 -28.11 5.15 3.24
N PRO A 205 -29.13 4.75 4.06
CA PRO A 205 -28.99 4.02 5.32
C PRO A 205 -28.50 2.57 5.12
N PHE A 206 -27.78 2.03 6.11
CA PHE A 206 -27.28 0.66 6.03
C PHE A 206 -28.40 -0.38 5.98
N SER A 207 -28.26 -1.36 5.09
CA SER A 207 -29.05 -2.60 5.10
C SER A 207 -28.22 -3.77 4.52
N PRO A 208 -28.48 -5.01 4.94
CA PRO A 208 -27.82 -6.18 4.38
C PRO A 208 -27.97 -6.29 2.84
N GLY A 209 -29.15 -5.93 2.31
CA GLY A 209 -29.41 -5.93 0.87
C GLY A 209 -28.52 -4.92 0.12
N ARG A 210 -28.33 -3.71 0.68
CA ARG A 210 -27.40 -2.71 0.09
C ARG A 210 -25.95 -3.18 0.14
N LEU A 211 -25.54 -3.84 1.23
CA LEU A 211 -24.21 -4.42 1.32
C LEU A 211 -23.96 -5.45 0.21
N VAL A 212 -24.94 -6.35 -0.03
CA VAL A 212 -24.88 -7.33 -1.13
C VAL A 212 -24.75 -6.61 -2.49
N GLN A 213 -25.55 -5.56 -2.73
CA GLN A 213 -25.48 -4.79 -3.97
C GLN A 213 -24.11 -4.11 -4.16
N VAL A 214 -23.52 -3.56 -3.10
CA VAL A 214 -22.18 -2.96 -3.14
C VAL A 214 -21.13 -4.02 -3.47
N ILE A 215 -21.16 -5.18 -2.81
CA ILE A 215 -20.20 -6.28 -3.06
C ILE A 215 -20.31 -6.76 -4.53
N GLN A 216 -21.51 -7.00 -5.01
CA GLN A 216 -21.75 -7.44 -6.38
C GLN A 216 -21.37 -6.34 -7.40
N GLY A 217 -21.66 -5.09 -7.07
CA GLY A 217 -21.26 -3.94 -7.89
C GLY A 217 -19.73 -3.83 -8.02
N VAL A 218 -19.00 -4.05 -6.92
CA VAL A 218 -17.54 -4.11 -6.92
C VAL A 218 -17.02 -5.27 -7.78
N ALA A 219 -17.66 -6.45 -7.70
CA ALA A 219 -17.29 -7.61 -8.52
C ALA A 219 -17.37 -7.29 -10.02
N VAL A 220 -18.50 -6.74 -10.48
CA VAL A 220 -18.73 -6.37 -11.88
C VAL A 220 -17.79 -5.24 -12.32
N THR A 221 -17.65 -4.19 -11.49
CA THR A 221 -16.77 -3.05 -11.78
C THR A 221 -15.32 -3.49 -11.88
N THR A 222 -14.86 -4.44 -11.04
CA THR A 222 -13.51 -5.01 -11.10
C THR A 222 -13.23 -5.66 -12.45
N VAL A 223 -14.15 -6.51 -12.95
CA VAL A 223 -13.99 -7.14 -14.26
C VAL A 223 -13.97 -6.10 -15.37
N PHE A 224 -14.89 -5.14 -15.34
CA PHE A 224 -15.01 -4.10 -16.36
C PHE A 224 -13.75 -3.20 -16.41
N LEU A 225 -13.31 -2.68 -15.27
CA LEU A 225 -12.14 -1.79 -15.23
C LEU A 225 -10.84 -2.51 -15.59
N ASN A 226 -10.65 -3.76 -15.15
CA ASN A 226 -9.49 -4.54 -15.53
C ASN A 226 -9.48 -4.90 -17.02
N PHE A 227 -10.65 -5.19 -17.60
CA PHE A 227 -10.76 -5.36 -19.04
C PHE A 227 -10.37 -4.10 -19.81
N VAL A 228 -10.90 -2.94 -19.41
CA VAL A 228 -10.53 -1.64 -20.00
C VAL A 228 -9.03 -1.34 -19.81
N ALA A 229 -8.50 -1.62 -18.61
CA ALA A 229 -7.09 -1.43 -18.29
C ALA A 229 -6.17 -2.22 -19.24
N LEU A 230 -6.53 -3.47 -19.54
CA LEU A 230 -5.72 -4.37 -20.36
C LEU A 230 -5.92 -4.19 -21.86
N TRP A 231 -6.96 -3.47 -22.28
CA TRP A 231 -7.33 -3.37 -23.70
C TRP A 231 -6.19 -2.84 -24.57
N LYS A 232 -5.64 -3.70 -25.43
CA LYS A 232 -4.53 -3.40 -26.36
C LYS A 232 -3.28 -2.77 -25.66
N GLN A 233 -2.94 -3.22 -24.45
CA GLN A 233 -1.76 -2.73 -23.74
C GLN A 233 -0.52 -3.57 -24.05
N GLU A 234 -0.58 -4.88 -23.89
CA GLU A 234 0.56 -5.75 -24.08
C GLU A 234 0.76 -6.08 -25.56
N PRO A 235 1.95 -5.78 -26.14
CA PRO A 235 2.28 -6.19 -27.50
C PRO A 235 2.44 -7.71 -27.58
N ARG A 236 1.91 -8.31 -28.64
CA ARG A 236 2.13 -9.73 -28.92
C ARG A 236 3.58 -9.96 -29.32
N ARG A 237 4.27 -10.85 -28.64
CA ARG A 237 5.63 -11.24 -28.97
C ARG A 237 5.60 -12.61 -29.64
N PRO A 238 6.22 -12.76 -30.85
CA PRO A 238 6.38 -14.07 -31.45
C PRO A 238 7.26 -14.96 -30.57
N PRO A 239 7.11 -16.29 -30.60
CA PRO A 239 7.96 -17.21 -29.86
C PRO A 239 9.41 -17.02 -30.34
N ARG A 240 10.26 -16.44 -29.51
CA ARG A 240 11.70 -16.29 -29.78
C ARG A 240 12.41 -17.56 -29.38
N GLY A 241 13.34 -18.04 -30.22
CA GLY A 241 14.23 -19.15 -29.91
C GLY A 241 14.93 -18.95 -28.57
N GLN A 242 15.13 -20.04 -27.84
CA GLN A 242 15.70 -20.10 -26.51
C GLN A 242 17.15 -19.56 -26.53
N ALA A 243 17.36 -18.33 -26.02
CA ALA A 243 18.65 -18.01 -25.43
C ALA A 243 18.57 -18.46 -23.96
N ALA A 244 19.42 -19.37 -23.56
CA ALA A 244 19.56 -19.79 -22.16
C ALA A 244 19.89 -18.55 -21.30
N PRO A 245 19.20 -18.32 -20.15
CA PRO A 245 19.62 -17.29 -19.23
C PRO A 245 21.02 -17.64 -18.70
N ALA A 246 21.89 -16.63 -18.60
CA ALA A 246 23.10 -16.76 -17.79
C ALA A 246 22.68 -17.20 -16.37
N ALA A 247 23.49 -18.08 -15.74
CA ALA A 247 23.20 -18.58 -14.41
C ALA A 247 23.16 -17.40 -13.42
N ASP A 248 21.94 -16.99 -13.04
CA ASP A 248 21.76 -15.96 -12.01
C ASP A 248 22.24 -16.51 -10.65
N PRO A 249 22.88 -15.69 -9.80
CA PRO A 249 23.27 -16.10 -8.46
C PRO A 249 22.06 -16.63 -7.68
N SER A 250 22.30 -17.66 -6.85
CA SER A 250 21.21 -18.25 -6.05
C SER A 250 20.58 -17.19 -5.14
N PHE A 251 19.28 -17.31 -4.88
CA PHE A 251 18.58 -16.40 -3.94
C PHE A 251 19.28 -16.32 -2.58
N ARG A 252 19.80 -17.47 -2.08
CA ARG A 252 20.48 -17.54 -0.79
C ARG A 252 21.76 -16.71 -0.75
N GLU A 253 22.55 -16.75 -1.80
CA GLU A 253 23.80 -15.96 -1.90
C GLU A 253 23.50 -14.46 -2.01
N SER A 254 22.51 -14.10 -2.84
CA SER A 254 22.07 -12.71 -2.98
C SER A 254 21.51 -12.16 -1.67
N TRP A 255 20.73 -12.97 -0.93
CA TRP A 255 20.18 -12.61 0.38
C TRP A 255 21.29 -12.44 1.43
N GLN A 256 22.26 -13.37 1.50
CA GLN A 256 23.38 -13.25 2.43
C GLN A 256 24.20 -11.99 2.16
N ARG A 257 24.49 -11.69 0.89
CA ARG A 257 25.19 -10.46 0.48
C ARG A 257 24.38 -9.20 0.85
N PHE A 258 23.06 -9.20 0.67
CA PHE A 258 22.19 -8.11 1.08
C PHE A 258 22.24 -7.89 2.60
N CYS A 259 22.08 -8.95 3.39
CA CYS A 259 22.10 -8.88 4.85
C CYS A 259 23.48 -8.51 5.44
N SER A 260 24.57 -8.78 4.73
CA SER A 260 25.93 -8.36 5.15
C SER A 260 26.20 -6.86 4.91
N GLY A 261 25.32 -6.18 4.21
CA GLY A 261 25.38 -4.71 4.04
C GLY A 261 25.21 -3.98 5.36
N GLN A 262 25.94 -2.88 5.53
CA GLN A 262 25.87 -2.07 6.75
C GLN A 262 24.41 -1.68 7.07
N ASP A 263 23.98 -1.99 8.29
CA ASP A 263 22.63 -1.68 8.83
C ASP A 263 21.44 -2.26 8.01
N ALA A 264 21.66 -3.20 7.08
CA ALA A 264 20.59 -3.75 6.27
C ALA A 264 19.48 -4.39 7.14
N VAL A 265 19.85 -5.17 8.14
CA VAL A 265 18.92 -5.80 9.08
C VAL A 265 18.21 -4.76 9.94
N LEU A 266 18.94 -3.77 10.47
CA LEU A 266 18.34 -2.68 11.27
C LEU A 266 17.28 -1.91 10.46
N ARG A 267 17.53 -1.65 9.19
CA ARG A 267 16.55 -1.01 8.29
C ARG A 267 15.27 -1.82 8.15
N LEU A 268 15.39 -3.14 7.99
CA LEU A 268 14.23 -4.03 7.91
C LEU A 268 13.48 -4.12 9.23
N VAL A 269 14.20 -4.12 10.37
CA VAL A 269 13.58 -4.10 11.71
C VAL A 269 12.81 -2.80 11.92
N ILE A 270 13.38 -1.65 11.58
CA ILE A 270 12.70 -0.33 11.66
C ILE A 270 11.44 -0.33 10.80
N LEU A 271 11.52 -0.86 9.58
CA LEU A 271 10.38 -0.99 8.70
C LEU A 271 9.28 -1.86 9.33
N GLY A 272 9.65 -3.03 9.88
CA GLY A 272 8.72 -3.94 10.55
C GLY A 272 8.03 -3.29 11.75
N LEU A 273 8.81 -2.69 12.65
CA LEU A 273 8.28 -2.03 13.85
C LEU A 273 7.35 -0.86 13.51
N GLY A 274 7.74 0.02 12.59
CA GLY A 274 6.89 1.14 12.18
C GLY A 274 5.66 0.68 11.41
N THR A 275 5.76 -0.40 10.63
CA THR A 275 4.58 -1.00 9.99
C THR A 275 3.63 -1.59 11.04
N MET A 276 4.14 -2.22 12.09
CA MET A 276 3.29 -2.67 13.21
C MET A 276 2.65 -1.48 13.94
N GLY A 277 3.38 -0.38 14.11
CA GLY A 277 2.91 0.82 14.77
C GLY A 277 1.86 1.64 13.99
N PHE A 278 1.64 1.36 12.71
CA PHE A 278 0.54 1.95 11.92
C PHE A 278 -0.50 0.92 11.48
N GLY A 279 -0.14 -0.36 11.42
CA GLY A 279 -0.96 -1.40 10.77
C GLY A 279 -1.97 -2.08 11.68
N MET A 280 -1.87 -1.94 13.01
CA MET A 280 -2.88 -2.52 13.92
C MET A 280 -4.21 -1.77 13.80
N ALA A 281 -4.18 -0.48 13.55
CA ALA A 281 -5.34 0.37 13.35
C ALA A 281 -6.22 -0.06 12.17
N ASP A 282 -5.65 -0.64 11.13
CA ASP A 282 -6.37 -1.02 9.90
C ASP A 282 -7.61 -1.89 10.17
N VAL A 283 -7.55 -2.76 11.20
CA VAL A 283 -8.68 -3.64 11.58
C VAL A 283 -9.59 -3.02 12.64
N VAL A 284 -9.05 -2.22 13.55
CA VAL A 284 -9.80 -1.78 14.74
C VAL A 284 -10.38 -0.37 14.64
N LEU A 285 -9.91 0.45 13.69
CA LEU A 285 -10.26 1.87 13.61
C LEU A 285 -11.75 2.09 13.25
N GLU A 286 -12.24 1.43 12.21
CA GLU A 286 -13.65 1.53 11.81
C GLU A 286 -14.61 0.90 12.84
N PRO A 287 -14.33 -0.31 13.37
CA PRO A 287 -15.12 -0.88 14.47
C PRO A 287 -15.15 0.00 15.72
N TYR A 288 -14.04 0.64 16.11
CA TYR A 288 -14.01 1.61 17.19
C TYR A 288 -14.98 2.77 16.96
N GLY A 289 -14.96 3.33 15.74
CA GLY A 289 -15.90 4.37 15.34
C GLY A 289 -17.36 3.93 15.47
N GLY A 290 -17.67 2.67 15.15
CA GLY A 290 -19.00 2.09 15.26
C GLY A 290 -19.42 1.77 16.70
N GLN A 291 -18.60 0.98 17.41
CA GLN A 291 -18.96 0.46 18.74
C GLN A 291 -18.80 1.49 19.86
N VAL A 292 -17.81 2.38 19.77
CA VAL A 292 -17.47 3.31 20.86
C VAL A 292 -18.03 4.71 20.58
N LEU A 293 -17.95 5.19 19.34
CA LEU A 293 -18.40 6.54 18.98
C LEU A 293 -19.79 6.57 18.34
N GLY A 294 -20.45 5.42 18.17
CA GLY A 294 -21.81 5.31 17.62
C GLY A 294 -21.93 5.75 16.15
N LEU A 295 -20.85 5.75 15.39
CA LEU A 295 -20.87 6.16 13.99
C LEU A 295 -21.56 5.12 13.10
N THR A 296 -22.33 5.58 12.11
CA THR A 296 -23.01 4.70 11.14
C THR A 296 -22.00 3.98 10.23
N VAL A 297 -22.41 2.90 9.55
CA VAL A 297 -21.60 2.20 8.55
C VAL A 297 -21.12 3.16 7.47
N ALA A 298 -22.03 4.05 7.01
CA ALA A 298 -21.71 5.06 6.02
C ALA A 298 -20.60 6.02 6.50
N ALA A 299 -20.68 6.47 7.75
CA ALA A 299 -19.71 7.38 8.34
C ALA A 299 -18.33 6.71 8.51
N THR A 300 -18.29 5.47 9.05
CA THR A 300 -17.03 4.74 9.25
C THR A 300 -16.38 4.37 7.90
N THR A 301 -17.14 3.98 6.89
CA THR A 301 -16.59 3.74 5.55
C THR A 301 -15.98 5.02 4.94
N LYS A 302 -16.58 6.20 5.18
CA LYS A 302 -15.99 7.49 4.76
C LYS A 302 -14.72 7.86 5.52
N LEU A 303 -14.47 7.29 6.71
CA LEU A 303 -13.21 7.45 7.43
C LEU A 303 -12.02 6.89 6.63
N THR A 304 -12.20 5.78 5.94
CA THR A 304 -11.16 5.24 5.03
C THR A 304 -10.81 6.24 3.93
N ALA A 305 -11.76 7.04 3.43
CA ALA A 305 -11.47 8.13 2.50
C ALA A 305 -10.61 9.22 3.15
N LEU A 306 -10.90 9.58 4.39
CA LEU A 306 -10.14 10.58 5.14
C LEU A 306 -8.72 10.10 5.45
N LEU A 307 -8.56 8.84 5.87
CA LEU A 307 -7.26 8.17 6.07
C LEU A 307 -6.43 8.22 4.79
N THR A 308 -7.06 7.84 3.67
CA THR A 308 -6.40 7.79 2.37
C THR A 308 -6.06 9.19 1.84
N PHE A 309 -6.89 10.18 2.12
CA PHE A 309 -6.59 11.60 1.82
C PHE A 309 -5.39 12.09 2.64
N GLY A 310 -5.31 11.72 3.94
CA GLY A 310 -4.11 11.91 4.73
C GLY A 310 -2.90 11.26 4.10
N GLY A 311 -3.04 10.02 3.63
CA GLY A 311 -1.98 9.28 2.92
C GLY A 311 -1.52 9.98 1.65
N LEU A 312 -2.42 10.44 0.79
CA LEU A 312 -2.09 11.18 -0.44
C LEU A 312 -1.34 12.49 -0.15
N THR A 313 -1.81 13.25 0.82
CA THR A 313 -1.17 14.51 1.21
C THR A 313 0.19 14.27 1.88
N GLY A 314 0.31 13.24 2.71
CA GLY A 314 1.58 12.81 3.32
C GLY A 314 2.59 12.35 2.26
N PHE A 315 2.14 11.56 1.29
CA PHE A 315 2.99 11.12 0.18
C PHE A 315 3.49 12.30 -0.66
N ALA A 316 2.59 13.24 -1.01
CA ALA A 316 2.94 14.45 -1.76
C ALA A 316 3.93 15.35 -0.98
N PHE A 317 3.72 15.50 0.33
CA PHE A 317 4.61 16.25 1.19
C PHE A 317 5.98 15.58 1.35
N GLY A 318 6.02 14.26 1.51
CA GLY A 318 7.26 13.49 1.54
C GLY A 318 8.05 13.61 0.24
N TRP A 319 7.37 13.51 -0.90
CA TRP A 319 8.00 13.74 -2.21
C TRP A 319 8.58 15.16 -2.34
N TYR A 320 7.84 16.18 -1.89
CA TYR A 320 8.33 17.57 -1.90
C TYR A 320 9.58 17.76 -1.04
N LEU A 321 9.62 17.16 0.14
CA LEU A 321 10.80 17.22 1.01
C LEU A 321 12.01 16.51 0.41
N LEU A 322 11.81 15.32 -0.19
CA LEU A 322 12.87 14.57 -0.87
C LEU A 322 13.40 15.31 -2.11
N ALA A 323 12.53 15.94 -2.88
CA ALA A 323 12.92 16.75 -4.03
C ALA A 323 13.79 17.97 -3.64
N LYS A 324 13.66 18.45 -2.39
CA LYS A 324 14.50 19.49 -1.81
C LYS A 324 15.80 18.97 -1.17
N GLY A 325 16.13 17.70 -1.34
CA GLY A 325 17.33 17.09 -0.76
C GLY A 325 17.16 16.64 0.70
N GLY A 326 15.93 16.51 1.18
CA GLY A 326 15.64 16.01 2.53
C GLY A 326 16.12 14.56 2.72
N ASP A 327 16.62 14.27 3.93
CA ASP A 327 17.05 12.92 4.29
C ASP A 327 15.84 11.98 4.46
N ALA A 328 15.87 10.82 3.76
CA ALA A 328 14.78 9.88 3.73
C ALA A 328 14.43 9.26 5.10
N TYR A 329 15.45 9.02 5.97
CA TYR A 329 15.21 8.51 7.33
C TYR A 329 14.60 9.56 8.25
N ARG A 330 14.97 10.84 8.10
CA ARG A 330 14.32 11.92 8.84
C ARG A 330 12.87 12.08 8.48
N ILE A 331 12.53 11.91 7.18
CA ILE A 331 11.15 11.96 6.72
C ILE A 331 10.36 10.79 7.30
N ALA A 332 10.92 9.56 7.28
CA ALA A 332 10.31 8.40 7.90
C ALA A 332 10.11 8.60 9.42
N GLN A 333 11.14 9.09 10.12
CA GLN A 333 11.07 9.39 11.56
C GLN A 333 9.99 10.44 11.85
N PHE A 334 9.92 11.51 11.06
CA PHE A 334 8.88 12.54 11.20
C PHE A 334 7.48 11.97 11.06
N GLY A 335 7.27 11.02 10.10
CA GLY A 335 6.04 10.28 9.98
C GLY A 335 5.68 9.50 11.24
N ALA A 336 6.65 8.78 11.82
CA ALA A 336 6.46 8.04 13.08
C ALA A 336 6.17 8.99 14.26
N VAL A 337 6.85 10.15 14.35
CA VAL A 337 6.62 11.18 15.38
C VAL A 337 5.20 11.72 15.28
N LEU A 338 4.67 11.95 14.07
CA LEU A 338 3.28 12.40 13.87
C LEU A 338 2.25 11.31 14.23
N GLY A 339 2.60 10.04 14.07
CA GLY A 339 1.74 8.92 14.45
C GLY A 339 1.43 8.89 15.93
N VAL A 340 2.37 9.28 16.80
CA VAL A 340 2.17 9.30 18.27
C VAL A 340 1.01 10.21 18.67
N PRO A 341 0.98 11.52 18.36
CA PRO A 341 -0.18 12.37 18.67
C PRO A 341 -1.42 11.96 17.89
N ALA A 342 -1.30 11.37 16.70
CA ALA A 342 -2.44 10.89 15.93
C ALA A 342 -3.22 9.81 16.69
N PHE A 343 -2.55 8.78 17.22
CA PHE A 343 -3.17 7.76 18.06
C PHE A 343 -3.62 8.31 19.42
N ALA A 344 -2.89 9.24 20.01
CA ALA A 344 -3.33 9.90 21.23
C ALA A 344 -4.66 10.66 21.04
N LEU A 345 -4.88 11.31 19.90
CA LEU A 345 -6.16 11.94 19.55
C LEU A 345 -7.29 10.90 19.39
N VAL A 346 -7.01 9.74 18.78
CA VAL A 346 -7.98 8.65 18.66
C VAL A 346 -8.37 8.13 20.05
N ILE A 347 -7.41 7.90 20.94
CA ILE A 347 -7.64 7.49 22.32
C ILE A 347 -8.49 8.54 23.07
N ALA A 348 -8.15 9.82 22.92
CA ALA A 348 -8.83 10.91 23.61
C ALA A 348 -10.26 11.17 23.12
N ALA A 349 -10.62 10.70 21.92
CA ALA A 349 -11.91 10.99 21.30
C ALA A 349 -13.11 10.48 22.09
N ALA A 350 -13.03 9.27 22.68
CA ALA A 350 -14.11 8.68 23.45
C ALA A 350 -14.29 9.37 24.80
N PRO A 351 -13.28 9.49 25.69
CA PRO A 351 -13.46 10.17 26.98
C PRO A 351 -13.83 11.64 26.84
N ALA A 352 -13.39 12.31 25.78
CA ALA A 352 -13.77 13.68 25.50
C ALA A 352 -15.13 13.83 24.84
N ALA A 353 -15.76 12.73 24.40
CA ALA A 353 -16.99 12.72 23.60
C ALA A 353 -16.92 13.63 22.35
N LEU A 354 -15.73 13.71 21.73
CA LEU A 354 -15.43 14.59 20.59
C LEU A 354 -15.04 13.78 19.35
N PRO A 355 -16.00 13.43 18.47
CA PRO A 355 -15.70 12.72 17.21
C PRO A 355 -14.70 13.44 16.30
N SER A 356 -14.58 14.77 16.42
CA SER A 356 -13.61 15.55 15.66
C SER A 356 -12.14 15.19 15.95
N LEU A 357 -11.83 14.78 17.18
CA LEU A 357 -10.50 14.28 17.55
C LEU A 357 -10.20 12.96 16.83
N PHE A 358 -11.19 12.08 16.73
CA PHE A 358 -11.09 10.83 16.00
C PHE A 358 -10.84 11.07 14.50
N LEU A 359 -11.60 12.01 13.89
CA LEU A 359 -11.39 12.38 12.48
C LEU A 359 -10.00 12.95 12.22
N LEU A 360 -9.53 13.87 13.08
CA LEU A 360 -8.20 14.44 12.96
C LEU A 360 -7.11 13.38 13.17
N GLY A 361 -7.26 12.52 14.18
CA GLY A 361 -6.35 11.40 14.42
C GLY A 361 -6.27 10.46 13.22
N ASN A 362 -7.41 10.11 12.65
CA ASN A 362 -7.49 9.25 11.45
C ASN A 362 -6.77 9.87 10.23
N PHE A 363 -6.96 11.17 9.98
CA PHE A 363 -6.21 11.88 8.92
C PHE A 363 -4.70 11.86 9.17
N LEU A 364 -4.26 12.13 10.41
CA LEU A 364 -2.84 12.16 10.79
C LEU A 364 -2.19 10.78 10.75
N ILE A 365 -2.93 9.69 11.07
CA ILE A 365 -2.46 8.30 10.91
C ILE A 365 -2.12 8.05 9.43
N GLY A 366 -3.03 8.40 8.52
CA GLY A 366 -2.78 8.28 7.09
C GLY A 366 -1.59 9.11 6.62
N PHE A 367 -1.51 10.37 7.05
CA PHE A 367 -0.43 11.30 6.69
C PHE A 367 0.93 10.83 7.21
N GLY A 368 1.02 10.47 8.49
CA GLY A 368 2.25 10.00 9.13
C GLY A 368 2.72 8.65 8.58
N GLY A 369 1.80 7.71 8.39
CA GLY A 369 2.08 6.40 7.78
C GLY A 369 2.64 6.53 6.36
N ALA A 370 2.05 7.40 5.54
CA ALA A 370 2.54 7.64 4.18
C ALA A 370 3.96 8.23 4.16
N LEU A 371 4.27 9.17 5.06
CA LEU A 371 5.64 9.69 5.22
C LEU A 371 6.62 8.60 5.64
N PHE A 372 6.22 7.75 6.60
CA PHE A 372 7.04 6.64 7.07
C PHE A 372 7.37 5.65 5.96
N TRP A 373 6.35 5.16 5.24
CA TRP A 373 6.58 4.19 4.16
C TRP A 373 7.31 4.80 2.97
N HIS A 374 7.00 6.04 2.59
CA HIS A 374 7.70 6.73 1.51
C HIS A 374 9.18 6.96 1.86
N GLY A 375 9.46 7.41 3.08
CA GLY A 375 10.83 7.63 3.56
C GLY A 375 11.63 6.32 3.61
N THR A 376 11.09 5.25 4.21
CA THR A 376 11.78 3.95 4.32
C THR A 376 12.01 3.29 2.96
N LEU A 377 11.04 3.39 2.03
CA LEU A 377 11.19 2.89 0.66
C LEU A 377 12.29 3.64 -0.08
N THR A 378 12.28 4.97 -0.02
CA THR A 378 13.30 5.81 -0.66
C THR A 378 14.69 5.55 -0.08
N ALA A 379 14.80 5.42 1.25
CA ALA A 379 16.05 5.07 1.92
C ALA A 379 16.59 3.70 1.47
N THR A 380 15.69 2.72 1.29
CA THR A 380 16.05 1.40 0.78
C THR A 380 16.55 1.47 -0.66
N MET A 381 15.87 2.20 -1.53
CA MET A 381 16.28 2.38 -2.93
C MET A 381 17.63 3.10 -3.04
N ASN A 382 17.84 4.16 -2.28
CA ASN A 382 19.07 4.96 -2.34
C ASN A 382 20.32 4.22 -1.83
N ARG A 383 20.15 3.19 -0.99
CA ARG A 383 21.26 2.40 -0.41
C ARG A 383 21.39 1.01 -1.00
N ALA A 384 20.50 0.61 -1.89
CA ALA A 384 20.60 -0.67 -2.57
C ALA A 384 21.74 -0.61 -3.61
N PRO A 385 22.66 -1.60 -3.64
CA PRO A 385 23.57 -1.76 -4.75
C PRO A 385 22.81 -1.83 -6.08
N ALA A 386 23.38 -1.27 -7.15
CA ALA A 386 22.71 -1.19 -8.45
C ALA A 386 22.28 -2.56 -9.01
N ASP A 387 23.04 -3.60 -8.70
CA ASP A 387 22.78 -4.99 -9.06
C ASP A 387 21.77 -5.70 -8.15
N GLN A 388 21.41 -5.11 -6.99
CA GLN A 388 20.53 -5.71 -5.96
C GLN A 388 19.27 -4.86 -5.67
N ALA A 389 18.99 -3.86 -6.46
CA ALA A 389 17.82 -2.98 -6.24
C ALA A 389 16.49 -3.76 -6.19
N GLY A 390 16.31 -4.76 -7.05
CA GLY A 390 15.13 -5.62 -7.05
C GLY A 390 15.00 -6.45 -5.77
N LEU A 391 16.11 -7.02 -5.27
CA LEU A 391 16.14 -7.76 -4.01
C LEU A 391 15.82 -6.87 -2.81
N ALA A 392 16.38 -5.67 -2.77
CA ALA A 392 16.15 -4.70 -1.70
C ALA A 392 14.67 -4.27 -1.63
N LEU A 393 14.06 -3.98 -2.78
CA LEU A 393 12.63 -3.66 -2.87
C LEU A 393 11.74 -4.86 -2.51
N GLY A 394 12.15 -6.07 -2.94
CA GLY A 394 11.47 -7.31 -2.57
C GLY A 394 11.52 -7.57 -1.07
N ALA A 395 12.68 -7.38 -0.43
CA ALA A 395 12.87 -7.51 1.02
C ALA A 395 12.03 -6.47 1.77
N TRP A 396 12.04 -5.21 1.33
CA TRP A 396 11.20 -4.15 1.89
C TRP A 396 9.72 -4.55 1.83
N GLY A 397 9.22 -4.95 0.66
CA GLY A 397 7.82 -5.34 0.48
C GLY A 397 7.42 -6.58 1.28
N ALA A 398 8.32 -7.58 1.40
CA ALA A 398 8.07 -8.79 2.17
C ALA A 398 7.96 -8.49 3.68
N VAL A 399 8.88 -7.70 4.22
CA VAL A 399 8.85 -7.30 5.65
C VAL A 399 7.63 -6.44 5.94
N GLN A 400 7.33 -5.46 5.09
CA GLN A 400 6.15 -4.60 5.24
C GLN A 400 4.86 -5.43 5.25
N ALA A 401 4.66 -6.32 4.28
CA ALA A 401 3.45 -7.12 4.21
C ALA A 401 3.33 -8.13 5.37
N THR A 402 4.44 -8.76 5.78
CA THR A 402 4.44 -9.69 6.92
C THR A 402 4.14 -8.96 8.21
N ALA A 403 4.79 -7.82 8.46
CA ALA A 403 4.55 -7.01 9.65
C ALA A 403 3.10 -6.48 9.71
N ALA A 404 2.54 -6.04 8.59
CA ALA A 404 1.14 -5.62 8.50
C ALA A 404 0.18 -6.78 8.82
N GLY A 405 0.41 -7.98 8.27
CA GLY A 405 -0.41 -9.17 8.56
C GLY A 405 -0.36 -9.58 10.02
N ILE A 406 0.82 -9.55 10.65
CA ILE A 406 1.00 -9.80 12.08
C ILE A 406 0.27 -8.73 12.89
N ALA A 407 0.46 -7.46 12.56
CA ALA A 407 -0.16 -6.33 13.25
C ALA A 407 -1.69 -6.44 13.25
N MET A 408 -2.28 -6.65 12.07
CA MET A 408 -3.73 -6.83 11.92
C MET A 408 -4.27 -8.00 12.75
N SER A 409 -3.61 -9.17 12.68
CA SER A 409 -4.04 -10.35 13.44
C SER A 409 -3.92 -10.11 14.95
N LEU A 410 -2.82 -9.50 15.39
CA LEU A 410 -2.54 -9.22 16.80
C LEU A 410 -3.53 -8.20 17.37
N SER A 411 -3.92 -7.18 16.59
CA SER A 411 -4.85 -6.14 17.05
C SER A 411 -6.22 -6.71 17.44
N GLY A 412 -6.77 -7.62 16.62
CA GLY A 412 -8.02 -8.30 16.89
C GLY A 412 -7.95 -9.18 18.13
N VAL A 413 -6.86 -9.97 18.27
CA VAL A 413 -6.64 -10.83 19.45
C VAL A 413 -6.51 -10.01 20.72
N ILE A 414 -5.71 -8.95 20.73
CA ILE A 414 -5.54 -8.07 21.90
C ILE A 414 -6.90 -7.44 22.27
N ARG A 415 -7.62 -6.92 21.28
CA ARG A 415 -8.94 -6.32 21.51
C ARG A 415 -9.87 -7.32 22.20
N ASP A 416 -9.99 -8.56 21.72
CA ASP A 416 -10.91 -9.57 22.26
C ASP A 416 -10.47 -10.03 23.66
N VAL A 417 -9.17 -10.29 23.87
CA VAL A 417 -8.63 -10.67 25.18
C VAL A 417 -8.84 -9.56 26.21
N MET A 418 -8.58 -8.31 25.83
CA MET A 418 -8.79 -7.16 26.71
C MET A 418 -10.27 -6.94 27.02
N THR A 419 -11.16 -7.12 26.04
CA THR A 419 -12.62 -7.04 26.29
C THR A 419 -13.05 -8.10 27.29
N ALA A 420 -12.63 -9.35 27.11
CA ALA A 420 -12.97 -10.44 28.06
C ALA A 420 -12.38 -10.23 29.45
N GLY A 421 -11.12 -9.77 29.54
CA GLY A 421 -10.45 -9.51 30.82
C GLY A 421 -11.00 -8.31 31.57
N LEU A 422 -11.46 -7.27 30.87
CA LEU A 422 -12.02 -6.06 31.48
C LEU A 422 -13.52 -6.18 31.81
N ALA A 423 -14.24 -7.14 31.24
CA ALA A 423 -15.66 -7.33 31.48
C ALA A 423 -15.98 -7.53 32.99
N THR A 424 -15.07 -8.17 33.73
CA THR A 424 -15.19 -8.34 35.18
C THR A 424 -14.95 -7.06 35.99
N VAL A 425 -14.32 -6.06 35.39
CA VAL A 425 -13.92 -4.77 35.99
C VAL A 425 -14.98 -3.69 35.73
N ASP A 426 -15.74 -3.80 34.63
CA ASP A 426 -16.82 -2.89 34.26
C ASP A 426 -17.85 -2.77 35.38
N ASP A 427 -18.21 -3.90 36.05
CA ASP A 427 -19.15 -3.95 37.16
C ASP A 427 -18.63 -3.22 38.41
N ILE A 428 -17.29 -3.02 38.51
CA ILE A 428 -16.64 -2.43 39.69
C ILE A 428 -16.29 -0.96 39.48
N LEU A 429 -15.85 -0.57 38.28
CA LEU A 429 -15.27 0.77 38.00
C LEU A 429 -16.12 1.61 37.05
N GLY A 430 -17.19 1.07 36.44
CA GLY A 430 -18.02 1.79 35.44
C GLY A 430 -17.26 2.26 34.22
N VAL A 431 -16.13 1.59 33.87
CA VAL A 431 -15.35 1.88 32.70
C VAL A 431 -15.80 0.99 31.57
N ALA A 432 -16.19 1.57 30.43
CA ALA A 432 -16.62 0.79 29.28
C ALA A 432 -15.48 -0.11 28.75
N SER A 433 -15.54 -1.42 29.05
CA SER A 433 -14.52 -2.42 28.70
C SER A 433 -14.19 -2.42 27.21
N THR A 434 -15.21 -2.22 26.37
CA THR A 434 -15.06 -2.13 24.92
C THR A 434 -14.15 -0.97 24.50
N ALA A 435 -14.35 0.23 25.06
CA ALA A 435 -13.50 1.39 24.74
C ALA A 435 -12.04 1.16 25.18
N ALA A 436 -11.87 0.66 26.42
CA ALA A 436 -10.53 0.38 26.98
C ALA A 436 -9.78 -0.70 26.19
N ALA A 437 -10.49 -1.72 25.66
CA ALA A 437 -9.90 -2.74 24.82
C ALA A 437 -9.32 -2.16 23.50
N TYR A 438 -10.05 -1.27 22.85
CA TYR A 438 -9.52 -0.57 21.66
C TYR A 438 -8.35 0.37 22.00
N MET A 439 -8.46 1.12 23.10
CA MET A 439 -7.41 2.03 23.55
C MET A 439 -6.10 1.29 23.85
N SER A 440 -6.16 0.05 24.35
CA SER A 440 -4.97 -0.79 24.59
C SER A 440 -4.21 -1.11 23.30
N VAL A 441 -4.92 -1.34 22.20
CA VAL A 441 -4.32 -1.54 20.87
C VAL A 441 -3.60 -0.26 20.41
N TYR A 442 -4.28 0.89 20.50
CA TYR A 442 -3.67 2.17 20.10
C TYR A 442 -2.48 2.57 20.98
N ALA A 443 -2.53 2.24 22.28
CA ALA A 443 -1.39 2.46 23.18
C ALA A 443 -0.17 1.61 22.77
N LEU A 444 -0.41 0.38 22.33
CA LEU A 444 0.65 -0.49 21.81
C LEU A 444 1.23 0.04 20.48
N GLU A 445 0.40 0.62 19.61
CA GLU A 445 0.85 1.28 18.39
C GLU A 445 1.76 2.47 18.71
N ILE A 446 1.38 3.30 19.68
CA ILE A 446 2.24 4.38 20.18
C ILE A 446 3.58 3.82 20.67
N LEU A 447 3.59 2.71 21.43
CA LEU A 447 4.82 2.07 21.88
C LEU A 447 5.70 1.62 20.71
N PHE A 448 5.14 0.95 19.70
CA PHE A 448 5.89 0.55 18.50
C PHE A 448 6.46 1.76 17.75
N LEU A 449 5.70 2.86 17.64
CA LEU A 449 6.18 4.09 17.02
C LEU A 449 7.32 4.73 17.82
N LEU A 450 7.23 4.78 19.16
CA LEU A 450 8.31 5.28 20.01
C LEU A 450 9.59 4.46 19.86
N VAL A 451 9.48 3.13 19.83
CA VAL A 451 10.63 2.24 19.56
C VAL A 451 11.18 2.46 18.15
N THR A 452 10.31 2.64 17.16
CA THR A 452 10.73 2.97 15.78
C THR A 452 11.48 4.29 15.70
N ILE A 453 11.00 5.34 16.39
CA ILE A 453 11.66 6.64 16.47
C ILE A 453 13.06 6.49 17.08
N ALA A 454 13.19 5.76 18.20
CA ALA A 454 14.47 5.50 18.83
C ALA A 454 15.43 4.70 17.92
N ALA A 455 14.91 3.66 17.25
CA ALA A 455 15.70 2.81 16.35
C ALA A 455 16.19 3.55 15.09
N THR A 456 15.53 4.60 14.64
CA THR A 456 15.95 5.40 13.47
C THR A 456 17.09 6.36 13.77
N VAL A 457 17.32 6.73 15.03
CA VAL A 457 18.35 7.72 15.44
C VAL A 457 19.77 7.37 14.95
N PRO A 458 20.26 6.12 15.11
CA PRO A 458 21.59 5.75 14.62
C PRO A 458 21.75 5.99 13.12
N LEU A 459 20.74 5.60 12.30
CA LEU A 459 20.78 5.74 10.84
C LEU A 459 20.82 7.21 10.40
N ILE A 460 20.09 8.08 11.11
CA ILE A 460 20.09 9.53 10.85
C ILE A 460 21.45 10.15 11.20
N ARG A 461 22.06 9.73 12.32
CA ARG A 461 23.39 10.21 12.72
C ARG A 461 24.46 9.80 11.71
N GLN A 462 24.44 8.57 11.24
CA GLN A 462 25.36 8.08 10.21
C GLN A 462 25.18 8.82 8.88
N ALA A 463 23.94 9.06 8.44
CA ALA A 463 23.67 9.83 7.22
C ALA A 463 24.22 11.25 7.31
N LYS A 464 24.13 11.88 8.49
CA LYS A 464 24.70 13.22 8.73
C LYS A 464 26.23 13.21 8.71
N ALA A 465 26.87 12.21 9.30
CA ALA A 465 28.33 12.06 9.32
C ALA A 465 28.89 11.86 7.90
N ALA A 466 28.24 11.02 7.08
CA ALA A 466 28.64 10.79 5.70
C ALA A 466 28.47 12.04 4.82
N GLY A 467 27.40 12.82 5.00
CA GLY A 467 27.18 14.09 4.28
C GLY A 467 28.15 15.19 4.71
N GLY A 468 28.60 15.22 5.98
CA GLY A 468 29.58 16.16 6.50
C GLY A 468 31.01 15.88 5.99
N ALA A 469 31.38 14.63 5.78
CA ALA A 469 32.69 14.24 5.24
C ALA A 469 32.88 14.69 3.79
N HIS A 470 31.83 14.69 2.97
CA HIS A 470 31.90 15.20 1.58
C HIS A 470 32.07 16.73 1.48
N ILE A 471 31.70 17.50 2.49
CA ILE A 471 31.85 18.97 2.49
C ILE A 471 33.27 19.37 2.94
N THR A 472 33.91 18.58 3.79
CA THR A 472 35.27 18.86 4.28
C THR A 472 36.35 18.43 3.29
N ASP A 473 36.09 17.40 2.45
CA ASP A 473 37.05 16.93 1.44
C ASP A 473 37.04 17.81 0.15
N GLY A 474 36.00 18.62 -0.05
CA GLY A 474 35.87 19.56 -1.16
C GLY A 474 36.50 20.95 -0.92
N SER A 475 37.00 21.24 0.29
CA SER A 475 37.55 22.57 0.68
C SER A 475 39.08 22.65 0.69
N GLU A 476 39.78 21.52 0.46
CA GLU A 476 41.26 21.50 0.37
C GLU A 476 41.76 21.13 -1.06
N GLY A 477 40.91 21.22 -2.08
CA GLY A 477 41.32 21.09 -3.48
C GLY A 477 42.02 22.37 -3.96
N ASP A 478 43.31 22.31 -3.90
CA ASP A 478 44.36 23.21 -4.44
C ASP A 478 43.94 24.09 -5.63
N LEU A 479 43.84 25.38 -5.39
CA LEU A 479 43.62 26.44 -6.38
C LEU A 479 44.90 26.76 -7.24
N SER A 480 45.90 25.87 -7.31
CA SER A 480 47.20 26.10 -7.96
C SER A 480 47.54 25.20 -9.14
N ALA A 481 46.59 24.56 -9.80
CA ALA A 481 46.90 23.85 -11.07
C ALA A 481 46.62 24.75 -12.28
N PRO A 482 47.59 25.02 -13.17
CA PRO A 482 47.41 25.86 -14.36
C PRO A 482 46.54 25.10 -15.39
N VAL A 483 45.50 25.78 -15.88
CA VAL A 483 44.65 25.33 -16.99
C VAL A 483 45.51 25.01 -18.23
N ALA A 484 45.67 23.75 -18.57
CA ALA A 484 46.25 23.32 -19.85
C ALA A 484 45.28 23.69 -20.98
N ARG A 485 45.73 24.51 -21.92
CA ARG A 485 45.02 24.84 -23.16
C ARG A 485 44.90 23.59 -24.02
N PRO A 486 43.77 23.36 -24.69
CA PRO A 486 43.64 22.28 -25.66
C PRO A 486 44.60 22.53 -26.84
N ALA A 487 45.33 21.50 -27.25
CA ALA A 487 46.18 21.53 -28.45
C ALA A 487 45.31 21.69 -29.70
N GLU A 488 45.56 22.72 -30.48
CA GLU A 488 45.05 22.89 -31.83
C GLU A 488 45.58 21.74 -32.72
N THR A 489 44.70 20.92 -33.25
CA THR A 489 45.02 19.98 -34.31
C THR A 489 45.11 20.75 -35.61
N VAL A 490 46.34 20.94 -36.08
CA VAL A 490 46.67 21.39 -37.43
C VAL A 490 46.22 20.30 -38.40
N SER A 491 45.29 20.64 -39.28
CA SER A 491 44.93 19.86 -40.45
C SER A 491 45.96 20.16 -41.54
N ASP A 492 46.68 19.14 -41.96
CA ASP A 492 47.49 19.19 -43.19
C ASP A 492 46.64 18.69 -44.39
N PRO A 493 46.63 19.41 -45.54
CA PRO A 493 45.95 18.95 -46.74
C PRO A 493 47.02 18.38 -47.72
N ALA A 494 46.75 17.20 -48.27
CA ALA A 494 47.24 16.66 -49.55
C ALA A 494 47.53 15.15 -49.41
N GLU A 495 46.74 14.32 -49.97
CA GLU A 495 46.80 13.58 -51.28
C GLU A 495 45.59 12.66 -51.38
#